data_3039a2fee600f11db724be4f196ff87d
#
_entry.id   3039a2fee600f11db724be4f196ff87d
#
_cell.length_a   1.000
_cell.length_b   1.000
_cell.length_c   1.000
_cell.angle_alpha   90.00
_cell.angle_beta   90.00
_cell.angle_gamma   90.00
#
_symmetry.space_group_name_H-M   'P 1'
#
loop_
_entity.id
_entity.type
_entity.pdbx_description
1 polymer ?
#
loop_
_entity_poly.entity_id
_entity_poly.type
_entity_poly.pdbx_seq_one_letter_code
_entity_poly.pdbx_strand_id
1 'polypeptide(L)'
;MTKLAAFIAASLLSTVALAQGYPNRPVRVIVPWPPGQATDIAARVVAEKLQQALKQPFIIDNRAGAGGSIGTDAAVKSAPDGYTLLAASSGPISIMPHLQKTPYDPDRDFAPISLVALVPFALVTHPSFPATNAKEFIAHLRANPDKYTFSSSGTGASAHLITELFNSMAQVKARHVPYKGSAPALTDIVGGQIGYTIETLAATIGHIKGGRLKTFGTSFAQRTAGMPDVPSIAEAADLPAYDIGAWVGYTAPAGTSRETCVRLSGEIQKAMQASDLKERFISLGMDAVSNTPDEMAAFMRAQQERYGSIIKSQNIKIEQ
;
A
#
# COMPACT_ATOMS: atom_id res chain seq x y z
N MET A 1 13.90 -29.11 -60.01
CA MET A 1 13.20 -27.87 -59.64
C MET A 1 12.18 -28.09 -58.52
N THR A 2 11.58 -29.26 -58.35
CA THR A 2 10.55 -29.57 -57.36
C THR A 2 11.07 -29.67 -55.90
N LYS A 3 12.35 -30.08 -55.69
CA LYS A 3 12.91 -30.19 -54.32
C LYS A 3 13.31 -28.85 -53.68
N LEU A 4 13.63 -27.83 -54.49
CA LEU A 4 13.98 -26.48 -54.04
C LEU A 4 12.75 -25.70 -53.60
N ALA A 5 11.61 -25.87 -54.27
CA ALA A 5 10.33 -25.25 -53.93
C ALA A 5 9.75 -25.77 -52.58
N ALA A 6 9.97 -27.08 -52.30
CA ALA A 6 9.53 -27.66 -51.04
C ALA A 6 10.33 -27.14 -49.81
N PHE A 7 11.64 -26.82 -50.00
CA PHE A 7 12.48 -26.27 -48.93
C PHE A 7 12.14 -24.80 -48.63
N ILE A 8 11.76 -24.01 -49.63
CA ILE A 8 11.34 -22.62 -49.45
C ILE A 8 9.96 -22.55 -48.78
N ALA A 9 9.03 -23.46 -49.13
CA ALA A 9 7.72 -23.55 -48.49
C ALA A 9 7.80 -23.97 -46.99
N ALA A 10 8.73 -24.85 -46.67
CA ALA A 10 8.98 -25.25 -45.26
C ALA A 10 9.61 -24.14 -44.43
N SER A 11 10.43 -23.27 -45.00
CA SER A 11 11.06 -22.13 -44.33
C SER A 11 10.08 -20.98 -44.06
N LEU A 12 9.01 -20.83 -44.85
CA LEU A 12 7.97 -19.82 -44.67
C LEU A 12 6.93 -20.18 -43.63
N LEU A 13 6.81 -21.47 -43.28
CA LEU A 13 5.90 -21.94 -42.21
C LEU A 13 6.50 -21.80 -40.80
N SER A 14 7.79 -21.55 -40.68
CA SER A 14 8.47 -21.42 -39.37
C SER A 14 8.38 -20.01 -38.75
N THR A 15 7.83 -19.02 -39.44
CA THR A 15 7.77 -17.62 -38.94
C THR A 15 6.42 -17.17 -38.45
N VAL A 16 5.42 -18.04 -38.41
CA VAL A 16 4.19 -17.78 -37.64
C VAL A 16 4.33 -18.44 -36.27
N ALA A 17 5.42 -18.16 -35.56
CA ALA A 17 5.34 -18.13 -34.10
C ALA A 17 4.42 -16.96 -33.79
N LEU A 18 3.10 -17.25 -33.73
CA LEU A 18 2.09 -16.36 -33.22
C LEU A 18 2.68 -15.77 -31.93
N ALA A 19 2.95 -14.48 -31.93
CA ALA A 19 3.23 -13.74 -30.73
C ALA A 19 2.03 -14.00 -29.81
N GLN A 20 2.14 -15.06 -29.00
CA GLN A 20 1.10 -15.40 -28.04
C GLN A 20 0.97 -14.18 -27.16
N GLY A 21 -0.17 -13.48 -27.32
CA GLY A 21 -0.39 -12.20 -26.66
C GLY A 21 -0.15 -12.34 -25.16
N TYR A 22 0.65 -11.48 -24.58
CA TYR A 22 0.86 -11.41 -23.12
C TYR A 22 -0.47 -11.01 -22.43
N PRO A 23 -0.83 -11.63 -21.30
CA PRO A 23 -0.28 -12.87 -20.75
C PRO A 23 -0.89 -14.11 -21.41
N ASN A 24 -0.11 -15.20 -21.55
CA ASN A 24 -0.56 -16.50 -22.06
C ASN A 24 -0.50 -17.62 -21.01
N ARG A 25 -0.12 -17.29 -19.78
CA ARG A 25 -0.06 -18.17 -18.60
C ARG A 25 -0.34 -17.37 -17.33
N PRO A 26 -0.56 -18.02 -16.18
CA PRO A 26 -0.83 -17.32 -14.93
C PRO A 26 0.26 -16.30 -14.56
N VAL A 27 -0.17 -15.14 -14.05
CA VAL A 27 0.68 -14.07 -13.54
C VAL A 27 0.67 -14.12 -12.02
N ARG A 28 1.83 -14.17 -11.41
CA ARG A 28 2.00 -14.09 -9.96
C ARG A 28 2.07 -12.64 -9.50
N VAL A 29 1.32 -12.29 -8.47
CA VAL A 29 1.35 -10.97 -7.83
C VAL A 29 1.88 -11.15 -6.40
N ILE A 30 3.12 -10.79 -6.17
CA ILE A 30 3.71 -10.79 -4.82
C ILE A 30 3.13 -9.62 -4.04
N VAL A 31 2.56 -9.92 -2.88
CA VAL A 31 2.08 -8.94 -1.90
C VAL A 31 3.02 -8.99 -0.70
N PRO A 32 3.75 -7.88 -0.37
CA PRO A 32 4.77 -7.87 0.68
C PRO A 32 4.20 -7.78 2.10
N TRP A 33 2.92 -8.10 2.27
CA TRP A 33 2.18 -7.98 3.52
C TRP A 33 1.31 -9.21 3.80
N PRO A 34 0.93 -9.45 5.07
CA PRO A 34 -0.03 -10.50 5.41
C PRO A 34 -1.38 -10.28 4.74
N PRO A 35 -2.17 -11.35 4.55
CA PRO A 35 -3.55 -11.23 4.10
C PRO A 35 -4.39 -10.27 4.98
N GLY A 36 -5.30 -9.54 4.34
CA GLY A 36 -6.23 -8.62 5.02
C GLY A 36 -5.67 -7.22 5.28
N GLN A 37 -4.42 -6.93 4.92
CA GLN A 37 -3.93 -5.56 4.89
C GLN A 37 -4.36 -4.82 3.62
N ALA A 38 -4.34 -3.48 3.65
CA ALA A 38 -4.79 -2.64 2.53
C ALA A 38 -4.16 -3.03 1.19
N THR A 39 -2.86 -3.34 1.16
CA THR A 39 -2.16 -3.77 -0.06
C THR A 39 -2.68 -5.11 -0.58
N ASP A 40 -2.94 -6.08 0.30
CA ASP A 40 -3.51 -7.38 -0.07
C ASP A 40 -4.94 -7.22 -0.60
N ILE A 41 -5.75 -6.44 0.08
CA ILE A 41 -7.13 -6.16 -0.32
C ILE A 41 -7.16 -5.49 -1.71
N ALA A 42 -6.38 -4.42 -1.91
CA ALA A 42 -6.30 -3.74 -3.20
C ALA A 42 -5.77 -4.66 -4.31
N ALA A 43 -4.73 -5.46 -4.01
CA ALA A 43 -4.14 -6.39 -4.97
C ALA A 43 -5.16 -7.45 -5.44
N ARG A 44 -5.97 -8.01 -4.53
CA ARG A 44 -7.02 -9.00 -4.87
C ARG A 44 -8.11 -8.41 -5.74
N VAL A 45 -8.57 -7.19 -5.42
CA VAL A 45 -9.59 -6.49 -6.21
C VAL A 45 -9.10 -6.22 -7.64
N VAL A 46 -7.85 -5.76 -7.79
CA VAL A 46 -7.25 -5.51 -9.11
C VAL A 46 -6.98 -6.82 -9.87
N ALA A 47 -6.45 -7.83 -9.19
CA ALA A 47 -6.18 -9.16 -9.78
C ALA A 47 -7.44 -9.78 -10.38
N GLU A 48 -8.59 -9.67 -9.69
CA GLU A 48 -9.89 -10.13 -10.19
C GLU A 48 -10.27 -9.46 -11.51
N LYS A 49 -10.10 -8.13 -11.62
CA LYS A 49 -10.40 -7.38 -12.84
C LYS A 49 -9.42 -7.68 -13.97
N LEU A 50 -8.13 -7.78 -13.66
CA LEU A 50 -7.12 -8.18 -14.66
C LEU A 50 -7.36 -9.60 -15.19
N GLN A 51 -7.74 -10.55 -14.32
CA GLN A 51 -8.12 -11.89 -14.74
C GLN A 51 -9.34 -11.88 -15.68
N GLN A 52 -10.35 -11.07 -15.39
CA GLN A 52 -11.52 -10.93 -16.25
C GLN A 52 -11.16 -10.34 -17.63
N ALA A 53 -10.29 -9.32 -17.65
CA ALA A 53 -9.89 -8.62 -18.88
C ALA A 53 -8.91 -9.43 -19.75
N LEU A 54 -7.91 -10.03 -19.11
CA LEU A 54 -6.78 -10.68 -19.80
C LEU A 54 -6.94 -12.21 -19.93
N LYS A 55 -8.01 -12.79 -19.38
CA LYS A 55 -8.37 -14.23 -19.45
C LYS A 55 -7.26 -15.16 -18.95
N GLN A 56 -6.40 -14.66 -18.05
CA GLN A 56 -5.37 -15.43 -17.36
C GLN A 56 -5.46 -15.21 -15.85
N PRO A 57 -5.18 -16.23 -15.02
CA PRO A 57 -5.18 -16.08 -13.58
C PRO A 57 -4.12 -15.06 -13.09
N PHE A 58 -4.49 -14.18 -12.15
CA PHE A 58 -3.58 -13.34 -11.38
C PHE A 58 -3.55 -13.85 -9.94
N ILE A 59 -2.48 -14.57 -9.59
CA ILE A 59 -2.37 -15.34 -8.34
C ILE A 59 -1.65 -14.51 -7.29
N ILE A 60 -2.34 -14.24 -6.17
CA ILE A 60 -1.78 -13.50 -5.03
C ILE A 60 -0.86 -14.41 -4.22
N ASP A 61 0.39 -13.96 -4.01
CA ASP A 61 1.43 -14.63 -3.21
C ASP A 61 1.87 -13.68 -2.08
N ASN A 62 1.32 -13.89 -0.88
CA ASN A 62 1.65 -13.07 0.28
C ASN A 62 3.03 -13.47 0.87
N ARG A 63 4.00 -12.53 0.81
CA ARG A 63 5.37 -12.69 1.34
C ARG A 63 5.68 -11.58 2.33
N ALA A 64 5.15 -11.69 3.52
CA ALA A 64 5.32 -10.70 4.57
C ALA A 64 6.69 -10.81 5.27
N GLY A 65 7.08 -9.72 5.93
CA GLY A 65 8.23 -9.65 6.82
C GLY A 65 9.14 -8.46 6.56
N ALA A 66 9.90 -8.05 7.58
CA ALA A 66 10.85 -6.93 7.57
C ALA A 66 10.27 -5.65 6.94
N GLY A 67 9.08 -5.19 7.40
CA GLY A 67 8.43 -3.99 6.86
C GLY A 67 8.05 -4.09 5.37
N GLY A 68 7.87 -5.31 4.83
CA GLY A 68 7.59 -5.58 3.44
C GLY A 68 8.83 -5.85 2.58
N SER A 69 10.04 -5.70 3.13
CA SER A 69 11.29 -5.85 2.34
C SER A 69 11.49 -7.27 1.82
N ILE A 70 11.05 -8.32 2.55
CA ILE A 70 11.20 -9.72 2.10
C ILE A 70 10.43 -9.97 0.79
N GLY A 71 9.16 -9.59 0.73
CA GLY A 71 8.35 -9.78 -0.47
C GLY A 71 8.81 -8.90 -1.63
N THR A 72 9.23 -7.68 -1.33
CA THR A 72 9.76 -6.73 -2.32
C THR A 72 11.05 -7.26 -2.96
N ASP A 73 12.00 -7.74 -2.16
CA ASP A 73 13.24 -8.37 -2.64
C ASP A 73 12.97 -9.60 -3.50
N ALA A 74 12.01 -10.43 -3.07
CA ALA A 74 11.62 -11.61 -3.85
C ALA A 74 11.01 -11.25 -5.22
N ALA A 75 10.27 -10.14 -5.30
CA ALA A 75 9.75 -9.63 -6.57
C ALA A 75 10.87 -9.13 -7.47
N VAL A 76 11.75 -8.27 -6.96
CA VAL A 76 12.88 -7.69 -7.70
C VAL A 76 13.79 -8.77 -8.30
N LYS A 77 14.05 -9.85 -7.57
CA LYS A 77 14.88 -10.97 -8.02
C LYS A 77 14.19 -11.93 -9.00
N SER A 78 12.91 -11.69 -9.31
CA SER A 78 12.20 -12.53 -10.29
C SER A 78 12.59 -12.16 -11.73
N ALA A 79 12.31 -13.08 -12.68
CA ALA A 79 12.54 -12.80 -14.08
C ALA A 79 11.76 -11.59 -14.59
N PRO A 80 12.36 -10.71 -15.42
CA PRO A 80 11.70 -9.51 -15.93
C PRO A 80 10.85 -9.80 -17.17
N ASP A 81 10.06 -10.87 -17.12
CA ASP A 81 9.23 -11.38 -18.21
C ASP A 81 7.75 -10.97 -18.12
N GLY A 82 7.41 -10.18 -17.06
CA GLY A 82 6.05 -9.71 -16.80
C GLY A 82 5.16 -10.72 -16.07
N TYR A 83 5.61 -11.94 -15.78
CA TYR A 83 4.82 -12.97 -15.09
C TYR A 83 4.99 -13.00 -13.57
N THR A 84 5.84 -12.12 -13.03
CA THR A 84 5.88 -11.80 -11.61
C THR A 84 5.76 -10.30 -11.44
N LEU A 85 4.71 -9.87 -10.74
CA LEU A 85 4.45 -8.48 -10.40
C LEU A 85 4.59 -8.29 -8.89
N LEU A 86 4.84 -7.06 -8.47
CA LEU A 86 4.78 -6.64 -7.07
C LEU A 86 3.55 -5.75 -6.88
N ALA A 87 2.72 -6.06 -5.91
CA ALA A 87 1.82 -5.08 -5.32
C ALA A 87 2.66 -4.15 -4.43
N ALA A 88 3.22 -3.13 -5.05
CA ALA A 88 4.08 -2.15 -4.41
C ALA A 88 3.30 -1.28 -3.43
N SER A 89 3.96 -0.83 -2.36
CA SER A 89 3.35 0.03 -1.34
C SER A 89 4.36 0.96 -0.70
N SER A 90 3.88 2.03 -0.05
CA SER A 90 4.72 3.08 0.56
C SER A 90 5.76 2.55 1.55
N GLY A 91 5.43 1.55 2.37
CA GLY A 91 6.36 1.00 3.37
C GLY A 91 7.70 0.59 2.77
N PRO A 92 7.75 -0.50 1.99
CA PRO A 92 9.01 -0.99 1.44
C PRO A 92 9.64 -0.07 0.38
N ILE A 93 8.83 0.68 -0.39
CA ILE A 93 9.35 1.49 -1.51
C ILE A 93 9.77 2.89 -1.07
N SER A 94 8.98 3.56 -0.22
CA SER A 94 9.18 4.99 0.07
C SER A 94 9.64 5.28 1.50
N ILE A 95 9.51 4.33 2.44
CA ILE A 95 9.82 4.54 3.87
C ILE A 95 11.09 3.78 4.27
N MET A 96 11.10 2.47 4.09
CA MET A 96 12.20 1.61 4.54
C MET A 96 13.59 2.02 4.04
N PRO A 97 13.78 2.48 2.78
CA PRO A 97 15.10 2.90 2.29
C PRO A 97 15.70 4.10 3.04
N HIS A 98 14.88 4.91 3.71
CA HIS A 98 15.33 6.03 4.53
C HIS A 98 15.64 5.64 5.98
N LEU A 99 15.18 4.48 6.42
CA LEU A 99 15.32 3.99 7.79
C LEU A 99 16.43 2.96 7.94
N GLN A 100 16.67 2.16 6.91
CA GLN A 100 17.72 1.14 6.90
C GLN A 100 18.14 0.77 5.48
N LYS A 101 19.27 0.07 5.36
CA LYS A 101 19.70 -0.48 4.06
C LYS A 101 18.72 -1.57 3.62
N THR A 102 18.15 -1.41 2.42
CA THR A 102 17.29 -2.42 1.78
C THR A 102 18.09 -3.29 0.80
N PRO A 103 17.67 -4.55 0.56
CA PRO A 103 18.32 -5.43 -0.43
C PRO A 103 17.96 -5.10 -1.89
N TYR A 104 17.24 -4.01 -2.12
CA TYR A 104 16.83 -3.47 -3.42
C TYR A 104 17.00 -1.96 -3.44
N ASP A 105 17.07 -1.41 -4.64
CA ASP A 105 17.11 0.04 -4.90
C ASP A 105 15.78 0.49 -5.49
N PRO A 106 15.02 1.39 -4.79
CA PRO A 106 13.71 1.83 -5.24
C PRO A 106 13.70 2.55 -6.58
N ASP A 107 14.82 3.16 -6.98
CA ASP A 107 14.92 3.93 -8.22
C ASP A 107 15.32 3.09 -9.43
N ARG A 108 15.95 1.92 -9.21
CA ARG A 108 16.56 1.15 -10.30
C ARG A 108 15.95 -0.23 -10.51
N ASP A 109 15.42 -0.86 -9.46
CA ASP A 109 15.09 -2.27 -9.49
C ASP A 109 13.64 -2.57 -9.88
N PHE A 110 12.87 -1.52 -10.25
CA PHE A 110 11.46 -1.63 -10.61
C PHE A 110 11.16 -1.09 -12.00
N ALA A 111 10.26 -1.76 -12.70
CA ALA A 111 9.53 -1.24 -13.86
C ALA A 111 8.11 -0.83 -13.37
N PRO A 112 7.81 0.47 -13.25
CA PRO A 112 6.51 0.95 -12.79
C PRO A 112 5.38 0.58 -13.76
N ILE A 113 4.19 0.28 -13.22
CA ILE A 113 3.01 -0.07 -14.02
C ILE A 113 1.90 0.95 -13.77
N SER A 114 1.32 0.97 -12.56
CA SER A 114 0.25 1.92 -12.23
C SER A 114 0.05 2.02 -10.72
N LEU A 115 -0.31 3.19 -10.24
CA LEU A 115 -0.98 3.37 -8.96
C LEU A 115 -2.35 2.69 -9.02
N VAL A 116 -2.87 2.20 -7.88
CA VAL A 116 -4.20 1.59 -7.82
C VAL A 116 -5.03 2.10 -6.64
N ALA A 117 -4.39 2.52 -5.56
CA ALA A 117 -5.09 3.07 -4.41
C ALA A 117 -4.28 4.14 -3.66
N LEU A 118 -4.98 5.16 -3.19
CA LEU A 118 -4.56 5.95 -2.03
C LEU A 118 -5.26 5.39 -0.80
N VAL A 119 -4.49 5.26 0.29
CA VAL A 119 -4.92 4.57 1.50
C VAL A 119 -4.90 5.54 2.67
N PRO A 120 -6.05 6.08 3.08
CA PRO A 120 -6.16 6.86 4.30
C PRO A 120 -6.00 5.96 5.53
N PHE A 121 -5.59 6.56 6.64
CA PHE A 121 -5.51 5.94 7.95
C PHE A 121 -6.54 6.53 8.90
N ALA A 122 -6.86 5.84 9.97
CA ALA A 122 -7.72 6.33 11.03
C ALA A 122 -7.01 6.25 12.37
N LEU A 123 -7.06 7.33 13.15
CA LEU A 123 -6.65 7.35 14.55
C LEU A 123 -7.74 6.67 15.37
N VAL A 124 -7.42 5.53 15.96
CA VAL A 124 -8.39 4.70 16.67
C VAL A 124 -7.89 4.27 18.04
N THR A 125 -8.86 4.07 18.95
CA THR A 125 -8.66 3.54 20.30
C THR A 125 -9.75 2.53 20.64
N HIS A 126 -9.58 1.83 21.77
CA HIS A 126 -10.70 1.14 22.42
C HIS A 126 -11.81 2.14 22.79
N PRO A 127 -13.10 1.79 22.71
CA PRO A 127 -14.21 2.70 23.03
C PRO A 127 -14.17 3.31 24.45
N SER A 128 -13.58 2.61 25.44
CA SER A 128 -13.45 3.09 26.81
C SER A 128 -12.36 4.14 27.02
N PHE A 129 -11.57 4.50 25.98
CA PHE A 129 -10.55 5.54 26.10
C PHE A 129 -11.20 6.86 26.54
N PRO A 130 -10.65 7.55 27.60
CA PRO A 130 -11.29 8.69 28.25
C PRO A 130 -11.11 10.00 27.46
N ALA A 131 -11.53 10.03 26.20
CA ALA A 131 -11.59 11.22 25.36
C ALA A 131 -12.78 11.08 24.40
N THR A 132 -13.45 12.18 24.09
CA THR A 132 -14.61 12.23 23.19
C THR A 132 -14.26 12.78 21.80
N ASN A 133 -13.14 13.50 21.67
CA ASN A 133 -12.65 14.12 20.45
C ASN A 133 -11.12 14.12 20.39
N ALA A 134 -10.56 14.51 19.23
CA ALA A 134 -9.11 14.48 18.98
C ALA A 134 -8.32 15.43 19.92
N LYS A 135 -8.89 16.61 20.25
CA LYS A 135 -8.22 17.57 21.16
C LYS A 135 -8.11 17.02 22.57
N GLU A 136 -9.18 16.43 23.08
CA GLU A 136 -9.18 15.75 24.38
C GLU A 136 -8.24 14.55 24.38
N PHE A 137 -8.19 13.77 23.30
CA PHE A 137 -7.26 12.67 23.13
C PHE A 137 -5.81 13.14 23.26
N ILE A 138 -5.43 14.18 22.52
CA ILE A 138 -4.08 14.76 22.59
C ILE A 138 -3.79 15.32 24.01
N ALA A 139 -4.72 16.06 24.59
CA ALA A 139 -4.57 16.60 25.93
C ALA A 139 -4.35 15.49 26.96
N HIS A 140 -5.10 14.39 26.85
CA HIS A 140 -4.96 13.23 27.73
C HIS A 140 -3.59 12.55 27.60
N LEU A 141 -3.09 12.37 26.36
CA LEU A 141 -1.75 11.81 26.14
C LEU A 141 -0.64 12.73 26.68
N ARG A 142 -0.74 14.06 26.48
CA ARG A 142 0.22 15.05 26.99
C ARG A 142 0.28 15.07 28.52
N ALA A 143 -0.87 14.91 29.17
CA ALA A 143 -0.94 14.85 30.63
C ALA A 143 -0.39 13.53 31.22
N ASN A 144 -0.18 12.50 30.39
CA ASN A 144 0.27 11.18 30.80
C ASN A 144 1.42 10.69 29.89
N PRO A 145 2.58 11.38 29.84
CA PRO A 145 3.69 11.00 28.98
C PRO A 145 4.15 9.57 29.30
N ASP A 146 4.51 8.81 28.26
CA ASP A 146 5.01 7.43 28.31
C ASP A 146 4.08 6.38 28.97
N LYS A 147 2.89 6.77 29.42
CA LYS A 147 1.89 5.87 30.01
C LYS A 147 1.22 4.99 28.96
N TYR A 148 1.04 5.53 27.76
CA TYR A 148 0.34 4.84 26.69
C TYR A 148 1.31 4.24 25.70
N THR A 149 0.86 3.16 25.06
CA THR A 149 1.53 2.53 23.93
C THR A 149 0.72 2.78 22.65
N PHE A 150 1.41 2.83 21.53
CA PHE A 150 0.75 2.76 20.21
C PHE A 150 1.26 1.55 19.44
N SER A 151 0.38 0.96 18.64
CA SER A 151 0.74 -0.16 17.77
C SER A 151 0.96 0.26 16.34
N SER A 152 1.67 -0.59 15.59
CA SER A 152 1.74 -0.53 14.13
C SER A 152 1.74 -1.93 13.53
N SER A 153 1.51 -2.01 12.22
CA SER A 153 1.60 -3.25 11.46
C SER A 153 3.05 -3.76 11.24
N GLY A 154 4.01 -3.13 11.90
CA GLY A 154 5.43 -3.51 11.94
C GLY A 154 6.35 -2.29 11.89
N THR A 155 7.59 -2.48 12.37
CA THR A 155 8.62 -1.45 12.32
C THR A 155 8.90 -1.07 10.85
N GLY A 156 8.90 0.25 10.55
CA GLY A 156 9.07 0.77 9.18
C GLY A 156 7.83 0.63 8.27
N ALA A 157 6.72 0.06 8.75
CA ALA A 157 5.44 0.14 8.06
C ALA A 157 4.91 1.58 8.05
N SER A 158 4.01 1.89 7.10
CA SER A 158 3.39 3.22 7.02
C SER A 158 2.69 3.63 8.30
N ALA A 159 1.99 2.70 8.97
CA ALA A 159 1.33 2.94 10.25
C ALA A 159 2.31 3.41 11.34
N HIS A 160 3.53 2.86 11.38
CA HIS A 160 4.58 3.31 12.30
C HIS A 160 4.96 4.78 12.02
N LEU A 161 5.36 5.09 10.79
CA LEU A 161 5.79 6.45 10.42
C LEU A 161 4.66 7.48 10.61
N ILE A 162 3.45 7.14 10.19
CA ILE A 162 2.28 8.03 10.26
C ILE A 162 1.91 8.34 11.73
N THR A 163 2.04 7.35 12.61
CA THR A 163 1.79 7.55 14.05
C THR A 163 2.92 8.35 14.70
N GLU A 164 4.18 8.12 14.34
CA GLU A 164 5.30 8.92 14.84
C GLU A 164 5.23 10.39 14.38
N LEU A 165 4.81 10.62 13.13
CA LEU A 165 4.55 11.97 12.66
C LEU A 165 3.45 12.66 13.48
N PHE A 166 2.35 11.93 13.76
CA PHE A 166 1.29 12.44 14.63
C PHE A 166 1.82 12.77 16.03
N ASN A 167 2.54 11.84 16.65
CA ASN A 167 3.11 12.01 17.99
C ASN A 167 4.02 13.24 18.06
N SER A 168 4.88 13.42 17.07
CA SER A 168 5.76 14.57 16.98
C SER A 168 4.99 15.88 16.82
N MET A 169 4.06 15.97 15.88
CA MET A 169 3.27 17.18 15.64
C MET A 169 2.33 17.51 16.81
N ALA A 170 1.73 16.48 17.41
CA ALA A 170 0.89 16.61 18.59
C ALA A 170 1.70 16.79 19.89
N GLN A 171 3.04 16.70 19.85
CA GLN A 171 3.92 16.79 21.03
C GLN A 171 3.49 15.81 22.15
N VAL A 172 3.19 14.58 21.79
CA VAL A 172 2.86 13.49 22.71
C VAL A 172 3.97 12.45 22.73
N LYS A 173 4.10 11.75 23.87
CA LYS A 173 5.07 10.66 24.04
C LYS A 173 4.32 9.37 24.31
N ALA A 174 4.61 8.34 23.53
CA ALA A 174 4.07 7.01 23.68
C ALA A 174 5.08 5.97 23.17
N ARG A 175 5.08 4.79 23.75
CA ARG A 175 5.99 3.71 23.37
C ARG A 175 5.41 2.91 22.19
N HIS A 176 6.21 2.68 21.16
CA HIS A 176 5.85 1.85 20.02
C HIS A 176 5.83 0.35 20.38
N VAL A 177 4.80 -0.35 19.89
CA VAL A 177 4.66 -1.82 19.96
C VAL A 177 4.44 -2.34 18.53
N PRO A 178 5.47 -2.89 17.89
CA PRO A 178 5.34 -3.42 16.53
C PRO A 178 4.68 -4.80 16.52
N TYR A 179 3.76 -5.01 15.56
CA TYR A 179 3.09 -6.28 15.30
C TYR A 179 3.45 -6.85 13.92
N LYS A 180 3.17 -8.14 13.72
CA LYS A 180 3.34 -8.81 12.41
C LYS A 180 2.11 -8.61 11.51
N GLY A 181 1.72 -7.35 11.30
CA GLY A 181 0.55 -6.97 10.49
C GLY A 181 -0.55 -6.28 11.28
N SER A 182 -1.56 -5.75 10.58
CA SER A 182 -2.66 -4.98 11.18
C SER A 182 -3.59 -5.84 12.06
N ALA A 183 -3.88 -7.09 11.66
CA ALA A 183 -4.85 -7.93 12.36
C ALA A 183 -4.50 -8.19 13.84
N PRO A 184 -3.29 -8.66 14.22
CA PRO A 184 -2.93 -8.84 15.62
C PRO A 184 -2.87 -7.50 16.37
N ALA A 185 -2.42 -6.41 15.75
CA ALA A 185 -2.43 -5.09 16.37
C ALA A 185 -3.85 -4.63 16.72
N LEU A 186 -4.80 -4.80 15.80
CA LEU A 186 -6.20 -4.43 16.00
C LEU A 186 -6.90 -5.33 17.04
N THR A 187 -6.52 -6.60 17.15
CA THR A 187 -7.01 -7.49 18.20
C THR A 187 -6.69 -6.93 19.57
N ASP A 188 -5.46 -6.46 19.79
CA ASP A 188 -5.02 -5.91 21.07
C ASP A 188 -5.60 -4.52 21.36
N ILE A 189 -5.85 -3.68 20.32
CA ILE A 189 -6.59 -2.42 20.50
C ILE A 189 -8.04 -2.69 20.89
N VAL A 190 -8.73 -3.61 20.23
CA VAL A 190 -10.11 -4.02 20.58
C VAL A 190 -10.17 -4.65 21.96
N GLY A 191 -9.12 -5.35 22.38
CA GLY A 191 -8.97 -5.91 23.72
C GLY A 191 -8.53 -4.89 24.79
N GLY A 192 -8.30 -3.62 24.42
CA GLY A 192 -7.87 -2.58 25.35
C GLY A 192 -6.43 -2.73 25.87
N GLN A 193 -5.60 -3.59 25.24
CA GLN A 193 -4.21 -3.83 25.65
C GLN A 193 -3.26 -2.76 25.13
N ILE A 194 -3.61 -2.09 24.05
CA ILE A 194 -2.84 -1.00 23.42
C ILE A 194 -3.67 0.29 23.49
N GLY A 195 -3.02 1.40 23.79
CA GLY A 195 -3.69 2.69 23.97
C GLY A 195 -4.32 3.22 22.69
N TYR A 196 -3.58 3.20 21.56
CA TYR A 196 -4.08 3.69 20.27
C TYR A 196 -3.25 3.17 19.09
N THR A 197 -3.76 3.41 17.90
CA THR A 197 -3.01 3.25 16.64
C THR A 197 -3.51 4.25 15.61
N ILE A 198 -2.68 4.57 14.62
CA ILE A 198 -3.10 5.15 13.35
C ILE A 198 -2.84 4.08 12.29
N GLU A 199 -3.90 3.35 11.94
CA GLU A 199 -3.82 2.20 11.04
C GLU A 199 -4.70 2.44 9.80
N THR A 200 -4.46 1.70 8.73
CA THR A 200 -5.21 1.87 7.47
C THR A 200 -6.71 1.84 7.70
N LEU A 201 -7.43 2.75 7.07
CA LEU A 201 -8.89 2.77 7.15
C LEU A 201 -9.47 1.43 6.64
N ALA A 202 -8.85 0.82 5.64
CA ALA A 202 -9.23 -0.50 5.13
C ALA A 202 -9.25 -1.59 6.22
N ALA A 203 -8.30 -1.56 7.16
CA ALA A 203 -8.25 -2.52 8.26
C ALA A 203 -9.18 -2.13 9.42
N THR A 204 -9.46 -0.85 9.62
CA THR A 204 -10.19 -0.34 10.80
C THR A 204 -11.66 -0.08 10.56
N ILE A 205 -12.10 0.20 9.32
CA ILE A 205 -13.46 0.65 8.99
C ILE A 205 -14.56 -0.29 9.51
N GLY A 206 -14.37 -1.60 9.41
CA GLY A 206 -15.32 -2.58 9.92
C GLY A 206 -15.41 -2.60 11.46
N HIS A 207 -14.32 -2.32 12.16
CA HIS A 207 -14.29 -2.19 13.61
C HIS A 207 -14.94 -0.88 14.07
N ILE A 208 -14.71 0.21 13.35
CA ILE A 208 -15.30 1.53 13.64
C ILE A 208 -16.82 1.47 13.43
N LYS A 209 -17.29 1.01 12.27
CA LYS A 209 -18.72 0.86 11.97
C LYS A 209 -19.43 -0.10 12.91
N GLY A 210 -18.72 -1.13 13.41
CA GLY A 210 -19.24 -2.07 14.40
C GLY A 210 -19.13 -1.62 15.85
N GLY A 211 -18.69 -0.38 16.12
CA GLY A 211 -18.56 0.18 17.47
C GLY A 211 -17.47 -0.47 18.33
N ARG A 212 -16.63 -1.32 17.76
CA ARG A 212 -15.52 -1.99 18.48
C ARG A 212 -14.30 -1.10 18.63
N LEU A 213 -14.18 -0.07 17.82
CA LEU A 213 -13.16 0.98 17.91
C LEU A 213 -13.81 2.36 17.87
N LYS A 214 -13.28 3.28 18.63
CA LYS A 214 -13.57 4.72 18.56
C LYS A 214 -12.54 5.36 17.62
N THR A 215 -12.98 6.22 16.70
CA THR A 215 -12.08 7.01 15.84
C THR A 215 -12.13 8.49 16.20
N PHE A 216 -11.00 9.16 16.06
CA PHE A 216 -10.85 10.61 16.32
C PHE A 216 -10.54 11.40 15.04
N GLY A 217 -10.33 10.73 13.91
CA GLY A 217 -10.10 11.39 12.63
C GLY A 217 -9.35 10.50 11.64
N THR A 218 -9.35 10.95 10.39
CA THR A 218 -8.63 10.32 9.27
C THR A 218 -7.38 11.11 8.88
N SER A 219 -6.41 10.46 8.26
CA SER A 219 -5.06 11.00 8.11
C SER A 219 -4.83 11.93 6.92
N PHE A 220 -5.70 11.92 5.90
CA PHE A 220 -5.63 12.91 4.82
C PHE A 220 -6.16 14.26 5.28
N ALA A 221 -5.68 15.35 4.67
CA ALA A 221 -6.13 16.70 4.98
C ALA A 221 -7.65 16.87 4.77
N GLN A 222 -8.19 16.20 3.74
CA GLN A 222 -9.62 16.17 3.46
C GLN A 222 -10.29 14.92 4.03
N ARG A 223 -11.58 15.00 4.34
CA ARG A 223 -12.38 13.84 4.74
C ARG A 223 -12.40 12.79 3.65
N THR A 224 -12.36 11.53 4.01
CA THR A 224 -12.35 10.42 3.06
C THR A 224 -13.76 10.01 2.65
N ALA A 225 -13.94 9.60 1.40
CA ALA A 225 -15.25 9.15 0.89
C ALA A 225 -15.78 7.92 1.64
N GLY A 226 -14.90 7.07 2.17
CA GLY A 226 -15.29 5.89 2.94
C GLY A 226 -15.91 6.19 4.32
N MET A 227 -15.63 7.39 4.88
CA MET A 227 -16.16 7.86 6.17
C MET A 227 -16.34 9.40 6.17
N PRO A 228 -17.28 9.93 5.39
CA PRO A 228 -17.43 11.38 5.20
C PRO A 228 -17.84 12.13 6.48
N ASP A 229 -18.46 11.46 7.43
CA ASP A 229 -18.86 12.04 8.73
C ASP A 229 -17.70 12.12 9.73
N VAL A 230 -16.58 11.43 9.47
CA VAL A 230 -15.39 11.48 10.32
C VAL A 230 -14.49 12.61 9.84
N PRO A 231 -14.12 13.57 10.73
CA PRO A 231 -13.24 14.68 10.34
C PRO A 231 -11.83 14.16 10.01
N SER A 232 -11.04 14.99 9.31
CA SER A 232 -9.60 14.73 9.23
C SER A 232 -8.92 15.01 10.59
N ILE A 233 -7.77 14.38 10.84
CA ILE A 233 -6.94 14.67 12.01
C ILE A 233 -6.50 16.15 11.95
N ALA A 234 -6.19 16.66 10.76
CA ALA A 234 -5.83 18.06 10.55
C ALA A 234 -6.93 19.00 11.08
N GLU A 235 -8.20 18.70 10.75
CA GLU A 235 -9.37 19.45 11.20
C GLU A 235 -9.66 19.24 12.69
N ALA A 236 -9.73 17.98 13.14
CA ALA A 236 -10.19 17.63 14.48
C ALA A 236 -9.18 17.95 15.60
N ALA A 237 -7.89 17.91 15.28
CA ALA A 237 -6.79 18.09 16.23
C ALA A 237 -6.10 19.46 16.12
N ASP A 238 -6.53 20.31 15.19
CA ASP A 238 -5.88 21.59 14.87
C ASP A 238 -4.39 21.41 14.46
N LEU A 239 -4.16 20.44 13.59
CA LEU A 239 -2.86 20.10 13.02
C LEU A 239 -2.89 20.27 11.48
N PRO A 240 -2.96 21.51 10.96
CA PRO A 240 -3.27 21.75 9.54
C PRO A 240 -2.23 21.18 8.55
N ALA A 241 -1.00 20.94 9.01
CA ALA A 241 0.05 20.31 8.21
C ALA A 241 0.02 18.76 8.25
N TYR A 242 -0.89 18.16 9.02
CA TYR A 242 -1.04 16.71 9.07
C TYR A 242 -1.87 16.22 7.88
N ASP A 243 -1.19 15.86 6.82
CA ASP A 243 -1.77 15.28 5.61
C ASP A 243 -0.85 14.15 5.14
N ILE A 244 -1.18 12.92 5.48
CA ILE A 244 -0.36 11.77 5.14
C ILE A 244 -1.22 10.52 4.97
N GLY A 245 -0.81 9.62 4.08
CA GLY A 245 -1.44 8.33 3.89
C GLY A 245 -0.48 7.38 3.21
N ALA A 246 -0.91 6.18 2.91
CA ALA A 246 -0.14 5.25 2.11
C ALA A 246 -0.69 5.19 0.68
N TRP A 247 0.04 4.47 -0.16
CA TRP A 247 -0.37 4.17 -1.52
C TRP A 247 -0.12 2.70 -1.84
N VAL A 248 -0.88 2.18 -2.78
CA VAL A 248 -0.70 0.86 -3.38
C VAL A 248 -0.62 1.03 -4.90
N GLY A 249 0.32 0.35 -5.52
CA GLY A 249 0.50 0.32 -6.96
C GLY A 249 1.02 -1.02 -7.43
N TYR A 250 1.18 -1.16 -8.74
CA TYR A 250 1.79 -2.32 -9.36
C TYR A 250 3.12 -1.93 -10.00
N THR A 251 4.12 -2.77 -9.79
CA THR A 251 5.41 -2.71 -10.46
C THR A 251 5.82 -4.12 -10.90
N ALA A 252 6.77 -4.19 -11.82
CA ALA A 252 7.47 -5.42 -12.22
C ALA A 252 8.96 -5.28 -11.91
N PRO A 253 9.76 -6.36 -11.97
CA PRO A 253 11.23 -6.29 -11.95
C PRO A 253 11.77 -5.37 -13.06
N ALA A 254 12.85 -4.64 -12.78
CA ALA A 254 13.54 -3.84 -13.79
C ALA A 254 13.93 -4.71 -15.00
N GLY A 255 13.83 -4.13 -16.19
CA GLY A 255 14.04 -4.86 -17.46
C GLY A 255 12.76 -5.51 -18.03
N THR A 256 11.65 -5.51 -17.31
CA THR A 256 10.34 -5.86 -17.91
C THR A 256 10.02 -4.90 -19.04
N SER A 257 9.56 -5.43 -20.19
CA SER A 257 9.34 -4.63 -21.38
C SER A 257 8.32 -3.50 -21.15
N ARG A 258 8.60 -2.32 -21.72
CA ARG A 258 7.68 -1.18 -21.66
C ARG A 258 6.29 -1.52 -22.20
N GLU A 259 6.22 -2.35 -23.25
CA GLU A 259 4.97 -2.81 -23.86
C GLU A 259 4.12 -3.57 -22.83
N THR A 260 4.73 -4.49 -22.07
CA THR A 260 4.06 -5.22 -20.99
C THR A 260 3.54 -4.29 -19.89
N CYS A 261 4.37 -3.33 -19.45
CA CYS A 261 3.96 -2.35 -18.43
C CYS A 261 2.81 -1.47 -18.91
N VAL A 262 2.87 -0.96 -20.12
CA VAL A 262 1.81 -0.13 -20.73
C VAL A 262 0.52 -0.93 -20.90
N ARG A 263 0.60 -2.19 -21.35
CA ARG A 263 -0.57 -3.07 -21.48
C ARG A 263 -1.27 -3.30 -20.13
N LEU A 264 -0.50 -3.68 -19.11
CA LEU A 264 -1.04 -3.88 -17.75
C LEU A 264 -1.64 -2.58 -17.19
N SER A 265 -0.93 -1.47 -17.33
CA SER A 265 -1.41 -0.16 -16.89
C SER A 265 -2.73 0.22 -17.58
N GLY A 266 -2.83 -0.01 -18.89
CA GLY A 266 -4.08 0.26 -19.64
C GLY A 266 -5.27 -0.55 -19.13
N GLU A 267 -5.09 -1.83 -18.79
CA GLU A 267 -6.17 -2.65 -18.22
C GLU A 267 -6.52 -2.23 -16.78
N ILE A 268 -5.52 -1.85 -15.98
CA ILE A 268 -5.75 -1.28 -14.64
C ILE A 268 -6.56 0.03 -14.76
N GLN A 269 -6.16 0.95 -15.65
CA GLN A 269 -6.86 2.23 -15.84
C GLN A 269 -8.33 2.02 -16.25
N LYS A 270 -8.60 1.11 -17.19
CA LYS A 270 -9.97 0.74 -17.57
C LYS A 270 -10.77 0.22 -16.38
N ALA A 271 -10.19 -0.68 -15.59
CA ALA A 271 -10.83 -1.22 -14.40
C ALA A 271 -11.15 -0.12 -13.38
N MET A 272 -10.21 0.80 -13.11
CA MET A 272 -10.37 1.88 -12.13
C MET A 272 -11.37 2.96 -12.54
N GLN A 273 -11.75 3.03 -13.82
CA GLN A 273 -12.82 3.93 -14.28
C GLN A 273 -14.22 3.40 -13.99
N ALA A 274 -14.38 2.08 -13.77
CA ALA A 274 -15.67 1.46 -13.51
C ALA A 274 -16.24 1.89 -12.17
N SER A 275 -17.52 2.29 -12.13
CA SER A 275 -18.20 2.79 -10.93
C SER A 275 -18.26 1.73 -9.83
N ASP A 276 -18.53 0.47 -10.19
CA ASP A 276 -18.59 -0.66 -9.26
C ASP A 276 -17.26 -0.87 -8.52
N LEU A 277 -16.14 -0.65 -9.23
CA LEU A 277 -14.82 -0.77 -8.63
C LEU A 277 -14.51 0.40 -7.69
N LYS A 278 -14.84 1.64 -8.08
CA LYS A 278 -14.69 2.83 -7.24
C LYS A 278 -15.49 2.70 -5.95
N GLU A 279 -16.76 2.32 -6.05
CA GLU A 279 -17.62 2.08 -4.89
C GLU A 279 -17.07 0.97 -3.99
N ARG A 280 -16.53 -0.11 -4.57
CA ARG A 280 -15.89 -1.17 -3.82
C ARG A 280 -14.65 -0.68 -3.06
N PHE A 281 -13.78 0.11 -3.68
CA PHE A 281 -12.63 0.70 -3.00
C PHE A 281 -13.06 1.65 -1.86
N ILE A 282 -14.03 2.52 -2.10
CA ILE A 282 -14.59 3.40 -1.07
C ILE A 282 -15.15 2.59 0.11
N SER A 283 -15.92 1.53 -0.16
CA SER A 283 -16.49 0.67 0.89
C SER A 283 -15.41 -0.05 1.71
N LEU A 284 -14.25 -0.29 1.09
CA LEU A 284 -13.06 -0.88 1.70
C LEU A 284 -12.14 0.18 2.36
N GLY A 285 -12.55 1.45 2.41
CA GLY A 285 -11.79 2.52 3.04
C GLY A 285 -10.55 2.96 2.26
N MET A 286 -10.59 2.90 0.93
CA MET A 286 -9.52 3.30 0.03
C MET A 286 -10.08 4.15 -1.11
N ASP A 287 -9.25 5.01 -1.70
CA ASP A 287 -9.60 5.77 -2.90
C ASP A 287 -9.00 5.09 -4.13
N ALA A 288 -9.85 4.70 -5.08
CA ALA A 288 -9.43 4.10 -6.35
C ALA A 288 -8.78 5.17 -7.24
N VAL A 289 -7.56 4.92 -7.66
CA VAL A 289 -6.78 5.81 -8.54
C VAL A 289 -6.05 4.98 -9.57
N SER A 290 -5.61 5.62 -10.66
CA SER A 290 -4.74 4.97 -11.64
C SER A 290 -3.90 6.00 -12.37
N ASN A 291 -2.78 5.58 -12.93
CA ASN A 291 -1.90 6.42 -13.73
C ASN A 291 -1.12 5.60 -14.76
N THR A 292 -0.41 6.26 -15.64
CA THR A 292 0.50 5.65 -16.61
C THR A 292 1.80 5.18 -15.93
N PRO A 293 2.60 4.32 -16.58
CA PRO A 293 3.92 3.91 -16.05
C PRO A 293 4.85 5.09 -15.77
N ASP A 294 4.85 6.12 -16.63
CA ASP A 294 5.70 7.30 -16.44
C ASP A 294 5.24 8.16 -15.26
N GLU A 295 3.93 8.35 -15.12
CA GLU A 295 3.33 9.03 -13.96
C GLU A 295 3.56 8.24 -12.67
N MET A 296 3.50 6.89 -12.72
CA MET A 296 3.81 6.05 -11.56
C MET A 296 5.28 6.18 -11.14
N ALA A 297 6.21 6.23 -12.11
CA ALA A 297 7.62 6.47 -11.83
C ALA A 297 7.85 7.83 -11.15
N ALA A 298 7.21 8.89 -11.65
CA ALA A 298 7.28 10.23 -11.06
C ALA A 298 6.66 10.26 -9.65
N PHE A 299 5.51 9.60 -9.48
CA PHE A 299 4.82 9.48 -8.20
C PHE A 299 5.70 8.76 -7.16
N MET A 300 6.32 7.63 -7.50
CA MET A 300 7.19 6.88 -6.59
C MET A 300 8.35 7.75 -6.10
N ARG A 301 9.03 8.48 -6.99
CA ARG A 301 10.11 9.41 -6.60
C ARG A 301 9.62 10.51 -5.66
N ALA A 302 8.51 11.17 -6.02
CA ALA A 302 7.94 12.21 -5.17
C ALA A 302 7.55 11.70 -3.77
N GLN A 303 7.03 10.47 -3.68
CA GLN A 303 6.72 9.85 -2.39
C GLN A 303 7.99 9.52 -1.58
N GLN A 304 9.06 9.05 -2.21
CA GLN A 304 10.34 8.82 -1.51
C GLN A 304 10.88 10.12 -0.92
N GLU A 305 10.90 11.20 -1.71
CA GLU A 305 11.34 12.52 -1.24
C GLU A 305 10.48 13.04 -0.08
N ARG A 306 9.15 12.90 -0.21
CA ARG A 306 8.18 13.31 0.83
C ARG A 306 8.42 12.58 2.15
N TYR A 307 8.45 11.24 2.11
CA TYR A 307 8.66 10.43 3.31
C TYR A 307 10.07 10.60 3.89
N GLY A 308 11.10 10.71 3.04
CA GLY A 308 12.46 10.99 3.46
C GLY A 308 12.59 12.33 4.19
N SER A 309 11.91 13.37 3.69
CA SER A 309 11.84 14.69 4.34
C SER A 309 11.16 14.61 5.71
N ILE A 310 10.05 13.87 5.82
CA ILE A 310 9.35 13.67 7.09
C ILE A 310 10.24 12.93 8.09
N ILE A 311 10.84 11.81 7.69
CA ILE A 311 11.72 11.01 8.55
C ILE A 311 12.88 11.86 9.08
N LYS A 312 13.51 12.65 8.21
CA LYS A 312 14.63 13.52 8.57
C LYS A 312 14.19 14.65 9.50
N SER A 313 13.11 15.37 9.16
CA SER A 313 12.66 16.56 9.92
C SER A 313 12.14 16.17 11.30
N GLN A 314 11.52 15.01 11.45
CA GLN A 314 10.99 14.50 12.71
C GLN A 314 11.98 13.60 13.46
N ASN A 315 13.21 13.41 12.92
CA ASN A 315 14.25 12.55 13.50
C ASN A 315 13.75 11.13 13.83
N ILE A 316 12.88 10.59 12.96
CA ILE A 316 12.30 9.25 13.16
C ILE A 316 13.37 8.19 12.94
N LYS A 317 13.55 7.33 13.93
CA LYS A 317 14.52 6.22 13.91
C LYS A 317 13.81 4.90 14.17
N ILE A 318 14.35 3.84 13.60
CA ILE A 318 13.96 2.48 14.00
C ILE A 318 14.82 2.10 15.20
N GLU A 319 14.19 1.79 16.33
CA GLU A 319 14.87 1.08 17.42
C GLU A 319 15.19 -0.33 16.92
N GLN A 320 16.46 -0.71 16.99
CA GLN A 320 16.97 -2.03 16.57
C GLN A 320 16.71 -3.07 17.65
#